data_685254519a2f3a44cd3f05c2984b6b3a
#
_entry.id   685254519a2f3a44cd3f05c2984b6b3a
#
_cell.length_a   1.000
_cell.length_b   1.000
_cell.length_c   1.000
_cell.angle_alpha   90.00
_cell.angle_beta   90.00
_cell.angle_gamma   90.00
#
_symmetry.space_group_name_H-M   'P 1'
#
loop_
_entity.id
_entity.type
_entity.pdbx_description
1 polymer ?
#
loop_
_entity_poly.entity_id
_entity_poly.type
_entity_poly.pdbx_seq_one_letter_code
_entity_poly.pdbx_strand_id
1 'polypeptide(L)'
;MSRVDQFKQVIEKSYECKARHVASKAIIEGFEGQVVWDGVVEVFDLLGHPKAQRCYAFYFVEDRGRKVIKTVLGIPPVDSEVSAVRTAIAGHPRK
;
A
#
# COMPACT_ATOMS: atom_id res chain seq x y z
N MET A 1 9.69 4.51 16.82
CA MET A 1 9.72 4.44 15.34
C MET A 1 8.36 4.78 14.80
N SER A 2 8.28 5.69 13.85
CA SER A 2 7.01 6.11 13.28
C SER A 2 6.45 5.06 12.33
N ARG A 3 5.15 5.18 12.01
CA ARG A 3 4.52 4.32 11.02
C ARG A 3 5.22 4.41 9.66
N VAL A 4 5.59 5.62 9.27
CA VAL A 4 6.28 5.85 7.99
C VAL A 4 7.62 5.11 7.99
N ASP A 5 8.37 5.17 9.09
CA ASP A 5 9.65 4.45 9.20
C ASP A 5 9.47 2.94 9.12
N GLN A 6 8.42 2.40 9.73
CA GLN A 6 8.11 0.98 9.65
C GLN A 6 7.82 0.56 8.20
N PHE A 7 7.00 1.34 7.50
CA PHE A 7 6.67 1.07 6.10
C PHE A 7 7.91 1.16 5.22
N LYS A 8 8.74 2.18 5.45
CA LYS A 8 10.00 2.35 4.70
C LYS A 8 10.89 1.13 4.85
N GLN A 9 11.05 0.64 6.07
CA GLN A 9 11.88 -0.55 6.33
C GLN A 9 11.33 -1.78 5.63
N VAL A 10 10.02 -1.99 5.67
CA VAL A 10 9.39 -3.12 4.99
C VAL A 10 9.64 -3.05 3.48
N ILE A 11 9.44 -1.86 2.90
CA ILE A 11 9.65 -1.67 1.46
C ILE A 11 11.11 -1.93 1.08
N GLU A 12 12.03 -1.32 1.79
CA GLU A 12 13.47 -1.44 1.48
C GLU A 12 13.95 -2.87 1.60
N LYS A 13 13.46 -3.59 2.60
CA LYS A 13 13.82 -4.98 2.82
C LYS A 13 13.18 -5.90 1.79
N SER A 14 11.91 -5.67 1.47
CA SER A 14 11.15 -6.54 0.55
C SER A 14 11.62 -6.42 -0.89
N TYR A 15 12.00 -5.21 -1.31
CA TYR A 15 12.32 -4.93 -2.71
C TYR A 15 13.78 -4.63 -2.96
N GLU A 16 14.60 -4.67 -1.90
CA GLU A 16 16.04 -4.45 -1.99
C GLU A 16 16.39 -3.14 -2.71
N CYS A 17 15.72 -2.06 -2.33
CA CYS A 17 15.94 -0.72 -2.90
C CYS A 17 15.82 0.32 -1.79
N LYS A 18 16.04 1.58 -2.13
CA LYS A 18 15.81 2.69 -1.21
C LYS A 18 14.42 3.25 -1.41
N ALA A 19 13.77 3.68 -0.33
CA ALA A 19 12.45 4.28 -0.37
C ALA A 19 12.48 5.65 0.30
N ARG A 20 11.79 6.61 -0.31
CA ARG A 20 11.65 7.97 0.22
C ARG A 20 10.18 8.31 0.32
N HIS A 21 9.73 8.66 1.51
CA HIS A 21 8.33 9.06 1.74
C HIS A 21 8.03 10.39 1.06
N VAL A 22 6.96 10.45 0.29
CA VAL A 22 6.60 11.66 -0.47
C VAL A 22 5.22 12.18 -0.17
N ALA A 23 4.29 11.34 0.31
CA ALA A 23 2.92 11.79 0.60
C ALA A 23 2.19 10.81 1.49
N SER A 24 1.16 11.33 2.18
CA SER A 24 0.18 10.54 2.93
C SER A 24 -1.19 10.92 2.41
N LYS A 25 -2.00 9.93 2.02
CA LYS A 25 -3.32 10.16 1.45
C LYS A 25 -4.38 9.37 2.22
N ALA A 26 -5.39 10.07 2.73
CA ALA A 26 -6.55 9.41 3.34
C ALA A 26 -7.45 8.89 2.23
N ILE A 27 -7.76 7.60 2.28
CA ILE A 27 -8.57 6.93 1.25
C ILE A 27 -9.70 6.17 1.94
N ILE A 28 -10.89 6.31 1.40
CA ILE A 28 -12.06 5.50 1.80
C ILE A 28 -12.54 4.80 0.54
N GLU A 29 -12.53 3.47 0.57
CA GLU A 29 -12.97 2.67 -0.57
C GLU A 29 -14.25 1.97 -0.23
N GLY A 30 -15.26 2.11 -1.09
CA GLY A 30 -16.58 1.52 -0.89
C GLY A 30 -16.94 0.52 -1.96
N PHE A 31 -17.83 -0.41 -1.61
CA PHE A 31 -18.39 -1.37 -2.54
C PHE A 31 -19.82 -1.69 -2.11
N GLU A 32 -20.77 -1.53 -3.03
CA GLU A 32 -22.20 -1.80 -2.79
C GLU A 32 -22.74 -1.11 -1.54
N GLY A 33 -22.39 0.18 -1.38
CA GLY A 33 -22.88 0.98 -0.27
C GLY A 33 -22.18 0.76 1.06
N GLN A 34 -21.15 -0.08 1.10
CA GLN A 34 -20.40 -0.35 2.31
C GLN A 34 -18.95 0.06 2.18
N VAL A 35 -18.37 0.55 3.27
CA VAL A 35 -16.94 0.84 3.31
C VAL A 35 -16.19 -0.48 3.45
N VAL A 36 -15.35 -0.78 2.47
CA VAL A 36 -14.53 -2.01 2.47
C VAL A 36 -13.10 -1.75 2.90
N TRP A 37 -12.65 -0.50 2.85
CA TRP A 37 -11.35 -0.10 3.36
C TRP A 37 -11.36 1.39 3.69
N ASP A 38 -10.75 1.75 4.81
CA ASP A 38 -10.64 3.12 5.28
C ASP A 38 -9.31 3.26 6.00
N GLY A 39 -8.48 4.19 5.54
CA GLY A 39 -7.19 4.40 6.17
C GLY A 39 -6.33 5.40 5.41
N VAL A 40 -5.05 5.37 5.73
CA VAL A 40 -4.06 6.26 5.11
C VAL A 40 -3.09 5.43 4.29
N VAL A 41 -2.91 5.83 3.02
CA VAL A 41 -1.90 5.25 2.14
C VAL A 41 -0.67 6.14 2.19
N GLU A 42 0.48 5.55 2.55
CA GLU A 42 1.75 6.23 2.51
C GLU A 42 2.40 5.98 1.16
N VAL A 43 2.83 7.06 0.51
CA VAL A 43 3.39 7.00 -0.85
C VAL A 43 4.89 7.19 -0.77
N PHE A 44 5.63 6.30 -1.42
CA PHE A 44 7.10 6.34 -1.43
C PHE A 44 7.61 6.35 -2.87
N ASP A 45 8.66 7.13 -3.11
CA ASP A 45 9.45 6.99 -4.33
C ASP A 45 10.51 5.91 -4.09
N LEU A 46 10.75 5.09 -5.09
CA LEU A 46 11.75 4.03 -5.04
C LEU A 46 13.00 4.42 -5.83
N LEU A 47 14.16 4.16 -5.23
CA LEU A 47 15.46 4.40 -5.88
C LEU A 47 16.15 3.05 -6.02
N GLY A 48 16.46 2.68 -7.26
CA GLY A 48 17.15 1.42 -7.53
C GLY A 48 16.26 0.22 -7.82
N HIS A 49 14.95 0.41 -7.89
CA HIS A 49 14.05 -0.68 -8.29
C HIS A 49 14.02 -0.77 -9.82
N PRO A 50 14.14 -1.98 -10.39
CA PRO A 50 14.27 -2.12 -11.86
C PRO A 50 13.00 -1.81 -12.64
N LYS A 51 11.81 -1.89 -12.01
CA LYS A 51 10.55 -1.77 -12.74
C LYS A 51 9.61 -0.70 -12.22
N ALA A 52 9.71 -0.32 -10.94
CA ALA A 52 8.79 0.62 -10.32
C ALA A 52 9.54 1.84 -9.79
N GLN A 53 8.93 3.02 -9.96
CA GLN A 53 9.45 4.26 -9.39
C GLN A 53 8.69 4.65 -8.12
N ARG A 54 7.59 3.99 -7.81
CA ARG A 54 6.72 4.34 -6.70
C ARG A 54 6.17 3.09 -6.02
N CYS A 55 5.94 3.21 -4.71
CA CYS A 55 5.34 2.15 -3.92
C CYS A 55 4.30 2.77 -2.98
N TYR A 56 3.19 2.08 -2.81
CA TYR A 56 2.13 2.46 -1.90
C TYR A 56 2.12 1.48 -0.74
N ALA A 57 2.07 1.98 0.49
CA ALA A 57 2.06 1.14 1.68
C ALA A 57 0.94 1.55 2.61
N PHE A 58 0.27 0.59 3.19
CA PHE A 58 -0.86 0.84 4.09
C PHE A 58 -1.11 -0.38 4.97
N TYR A 59 -1.85 -0.16 6.07
CA TYR A 59 -2.33 -1.27 6.88
C TYR A 59 -3.54 -1.90 6.22
N PHE A 60 -3.59 -3.22 6.28
CA PHE A 60 -4.70 -3.99 5.74
C PHE A 60 -5.11 -5.02 6.77
N VAL A 61 -6.42 -5.14 7.02
CA VAL A 61 -6.94 -6.11 7.98
C VAL A 61 -7.31 -7.38 7.22
N GLU A 62 -6.62 -8.46 7.55
CA GLU A 62 -6.91 -9.78 6.98
C GLU A 62 -8.04 -10.46 7.75
N ASP A 63 -8.45 -11.64 7.28
CA ASP A 63 -9.41 -12.45 7.96
C ASP A 63 -8.99 -12.66 9.42
N ARG A 64 -9.95 -12.70 10.33
CA ARG A 64 -9.74 -12.80 11.77
C ARG A 64 -9.18 -11.53 12.41
N GLY A 65 -9.24 -10.40 11.69
CA GLY A 65 -8.87 -9.12 12.25
C GLY A 65 -7.38 -8.87 12.37
N ARG A 66 -6.54 -9.70 11.76
CA ARG A 66 -5.09 -9.50 11.82
C ARG A 66 -4.68 -8.32 10.92
N LYS A 67 -4.01 -7.35 11.52
CA LYS A 67 -3.52 -6.16 10.81
C LYS A 67 -2.14 -6.43 10.24
N VAL A 68 -1.99 -6.23 8.94
CA VAL A 68 -0.72 -6.44 8.25
C VAL A 68 -0.36 -5.20 7.45
N ILE A 69 0.92 -5.08 7.10
CA ILE A 69 1.39 -4.03 6.20
C ILE A 69 1.32 -4.58 4.78
N LYS A 70 0.57 -3.90 3.90
CA LYS A 70 0.53 -4.22 2.48
C LYS A 70 1.36 -3.21 1.73
N THR A 71 2.10 -3.68 0.74
CA THR A 71 2.84 -2.83 -0.18
C THR A 71 2.42 -3.18 -1.61
N VAL A 72 2.20 -2.14 -2.42
CA VAL A 72 1.80 -2.32 -3.82
C VAL A 72 2.73 -1.46 -4.67
N LEU A 73 3.41 -2.07 -5.62
CA LEU A 73 4.29 -1.33 -6.52
C LEU A 73 3.47 -0.54 -7.52
N GLY A 74 3.92 0.68 -7.81
CA GLY A 74 3.30 1.55 -8.81
C GLY A 74 3.66 1.13 -10.23
N ILE A 75 3.24 -0.06 -10.61
CA ILE A 75 3.41 -0.60 -11.96
C ILE A 75 2.02 -0.64 -12.60
N PRO A 76 1.85 -0.16 -13.84
CA PRO A 76 0.53 -0.18 -14.46
C PRO A 76 -0.12 -1.56 -14.40
N PRO A 77 -1.43 -1.65 -14.10
CA PRO A 77 -2.41 -0.56 -14.04
C PRO A 77 -2.48 0.21 -12.72
N VAL A 78 -1.59 -0.06 -11.75
CA VAL A 78 -1.57 0.69 -10.49
C VAL A 78 -0.90 2.04 -10.72
N ASP A 79 -1.68 3.12 -10.67
CA ASP A 79 -1.20 4.46 -10.97
C ASP A 79 -1.58 5.50 -9.91
N SER A 80 -2.22 5.07 -8.82
CA SER A 80 -2.68 5.97 -7.76
C SER A 80 -2.87 5.22 -6.45
N GLU A 81 -3.07 5.99 -5.37
CA GLU A 81 -3.36 5.43 -4.06
C GLU A 81 -4.65 4.60 -4.08
N VAL A 82 -5.66 5.07 -4.78
CA VAL A 82 -6.95 4.38 -4.89
C VAL A 82 -6.77 3.05 -5.63
N SER A 83 -6.07 3.05 -6.76
CA SER A 83 -5.85 1.82 -7.52
C SER A 83 -5.00 0.82 -6.74
N ALA A 84 -4.06 1.30 -5.91
CA ALA A 84 -3.27 0.43 -5.04
C ALA A 84 -4.14 -0.29 -4.02
N VAL A 85 -5.05 0.44 -3.35
CA VAL A 85 -5.97 -0.16 -2.38
C VAL A 85 -6.91 -1.15 -3.05
N ARG A 86 -7.46 -0.79 -4.21
CA ARG A 86 -8.34 -1.69 -4.97
C ARG A 86 -7.64 -2.97 -5.38
N THR A 87 -6.38 -2.87 -5.78
CA THR A 87 -5.57 -4.05 -6.12
C THR A 87 -5.41 -4.98 -4.92
N ALA A 88 -5.13 -4.43 -3.74
CA ALA A 88 -5.01 -5.22 -2.53
C ALA A 88 -6.32 -5.90 -2.16
N ILE A 89 -7.45 -5.18 -2.26
CA ILE A 89 -8.77 -5.72 -1.98
C ILE A 89 -9.10 -6.87 -2.95
N ALA A 90 -8.85 -6.65 -4.24
CA ALA A 90 -9.15 -7.64 -5.29
C ALA A 90 -8.28 -8.90 -5.14
N GLY A 91 -7.03 -8.73 -4.69
CA GLY A 91 -6.12 -9.85 -4.50
C GLY A 91 -6.34 -10.63 -3.21
N HIS A 92 -7.22 -10.15 -2.33
CA HIS A 92 -7.47 -10.81 -1.06
C HIS A 92 -8.66 -11.77 -1.19
N PRO A 93 -8.47 -13.08 -0.99
CA PRO A 93 -9.57 -14.03 -1.16
C PRO A 93 -10.70 -13.76 -0.18
N ARG A 94 -11.91 -13.73 -0.68
CA ARG A 94 -13.11 -13.61 0.14
C ARG A 94 -13.83 -14.95 0.16
N LYS A 95 -14.29 -15.30 1.31
CA LYS A 95 -15.11 -16.49 1.47
C LYS A 95 -16.52 -16.10 1.81
#